data_de1285fc0ce95890ae4de0b963b515d9
#
_entry.id   de1285fc0ce95890ae4de0b963b515d9
#
_cell.length_a   1.000
_cell.length_b   1.000
_cell.length_c   1.000
_cell.angle_alpha   90.00
_cell.angle_beta   90.00
_cell.angle_gamma   90.00
#
_symmetry.space_group_name_H-M   'P 1'
#
loop_
_entity.id
_entity.type
_entity.pdbx_description
1 polymer ?
#
loop_
_entity_poly.entity_id
_entity_poly.type
_entity_poly.pdbx_seq_one_letter_code
_entity_poly.pdbx_strand_id
1 'polypeptide(L)'
;MGSYYNYMLERNREENKKMDNYTRKQNAKRWIWVTFQKEGIHKYPAALEDPSLATGDEYDVSFLGYPHRHKFHFRVAISVVHNDRDIEFIQFQRWLENLYKDNVIQLDYKSCEMMSDDLFEQIADSYPGRDIKIEISEDGENGALIEYVAQ
;
A
#
# COMPACT_ATOMS: atom_id res chain seq x y z
N MET A 1 -3.71 -38.13 44.16
CA MET A 1 -2.58 -38.14 43.19
C MET A 1 -2.87 -37.40 41.87
N GLY A 2 -4.10 -37.15 41.48
CA GLY A 2 -4.43 -36.44 40.22
C GLY A 2 -4.19 -34.92 40.19
N SER A 3 -4.22 -34.25 41.32
CA SER A 3 -4.23 -32.80 41.43
C SER A 3 -2.88 -32.13 41.08
N TYR A 4 -1.76 -32.64 41.58
CA TYR A 4 -0.44 -32.08 41.35
C TYR A 4 0.03 -32.31 39.90
N TYR A 5 -0.22 -33.46 39.33
CA TYR A 5 0.12 -33.80 37.95
C TYR A 5 -0.67 -32.91 36.97
N ASN A 6 -1.96 -32.74 37.19
CA ASN A 6 -2.78 -31.83 36.35
C ASN A 6 -2.33 -30.39 36.46
N TYR A 7 -1.99 -29.90 37.66
CA TYR A 7 -1.43 -28.58 37.88
C TYR A 7 -0.13 -28.38 37.08
N MET A 8 0.77 -29.35 37.09
CA MET A 8 2.03 -29.27 36.34
C MET A 8 1.80 -29.27 34.81
N LEU A 9 0.82 -30.05 34.33
CA LEU A 9 0.46 -30.06 32.92
C LEU A 9 -0.12 -28.70 32.46
N GLU A 10 -1.00 -28.12 33.28
CA GLU A 10 -1.58 -26.79 32.97
C GLU A 10 -0.50 -25.72 32.98
N ARG A 11 0.39 -25.72 33.96
CA ARG A 11 1.52 -24.77 34.02
C ARG A 11 2.44 -24.89 32.80
N ASN A 12 2.79 -26.10 32.41
CA ASN A 12 3.60 -26.32 31.20
C ASN A 12 2.90 -25.85 29.93
N ARG A 13 1.58 -26.03 29.83
CA ARG A 13 0.78 -25.50 28.69
C ARG A 13 0.79 -23.99 28.65
N GLU A 14 0.66 -23.34 29.81
CA GLU A 14 0.71 -21.87 29.89
C GLU A 14 2.10 -21.33 29.55
N GLU A 15 3.17 -21.96 30.05
CA GLU A 15 4.55 -21.58 29.72
C GLU A 15 4.84 -21.75 28.24
N ASN A 16 4.42 -22.84 27.63
CA ASN A 16 4.57 -23.10 26.20
C ASN A 16 3.79 -22.06 25.37
N LYS A 17 2.57 -21.71 25.78
CA LYS A 17 1.76 -20.69 25.16
C LYS A 17 2.40 -19.31 25.23
N LYS A 18 2.99 -18.95 26.38
CA LYS A 18 3.72 -17.69 26.57
C LYS A 18 4.96 -17.63 25.67
N MET A 19 5.71 -18.74 25.58
CA MET A 19 6.89 -18.84 24.71
C MET A 19 6.51 -18.73 23.22
N ASP A 20 5.44 -19.41 22.80
CA ASP A 20 4.93 -19.30 21.42
C ASP A 20 4.53 -17.85 21.11
N ASN A 21 3.78 -17.20 21.97
CA ASN A 21 3.40 -15.80 21.79
C ASN A 21 4.61 -14.86 21.76
N TYR A 22 5.62 -15.11 22.57
CA TYR A 22 6.85 -14.34 22.54
C TYR A 22 7.56 -14.47 21.18
N THR A 23 7.74 -15.70 20.70
CA THR A 23 8.36 -16.00 19.42
C THR A 23 7.59 -15.35 18.26
N ARG A 24 6.26 -15.45 18.28
CA ARG A 24 5.40 -14.81 17.26
C ARG A 24 5.55 -13.29 17.25
N LYS A 25 5.66 -12.65 18.41
CA LYS A 25 5.92 -11.20 18.51
C LYS A 25 7.29 -10.81 17.95
N GLN A 26 8.33 -11.62 18.20
CA GLN A 26 9.67 -11.38 17.68
C GLN A 26 9.73 -11.50 16.15
N ASN A 27 9.00 -12.47 15.60
CA ASN A 27 8.97 -12.75 14.16
C ASN A 27 7.89 -11.94 13.41
N ALA A 28 7.12 -11.12 14.11
CA ALA A 28 6.06 -10.35 13.48
C ALA A 28 6.64 -9.30 12.54
N LYS A 29 6.16 -9.29 11.31
CA LYS A 29 6.44 -8.21 10.35
C LYS A 29 5.60 -7.00 10.72
N ARG A 30 6.24 -5.86 10.87
CA ARG A 30 5.63 -4.61 11.35
C ARG A 30 5.60 -3.59 10.25
N TRP A 31 4.49 -2.88 10.15
CA TRP A 31 4.25 -1.86 9.15
C TRP A 31 3.65 -0.62 9.83
N ILE A 32 4.07 0.53 9.38
CA ILE A 32 3.26 1.74 9.52
C ILE A 32 2.60 2.03 8.18
N TRP A 33 1.50 2.75 8.17
CA TRP A 33 0.84 3.17 6.94
C TRP A 33 0.26 4.58 7.09
N VAL A 34 0.20 5.25 5.96
CA VAL A 34 -0.37 6.60 5.84
C VAL A 34 -1.25 6.69 4.61
N THR A 35 -2.17 7.65 4.61
CA THR A 35 -3.02 7.94 3.47
C THR A 35 -2.97 9.42 3.14
N PHE A 36 -3.13 9.74 1.87
CA PHE A 36 -3.33 11.10 1.40
C PHE A 36 -4.09 11.09 0.06
N GLN A 37 -4.52 12.23 -0.40
CA GLN A 37 -5.29 12.38 -1.63
C GLN A 37 -4.69 13.49 -2.50
N LYS A 38 -4.72 13.29 -3.81
CA LYS A 38 -4.36 14.29 -4.81
C LYS A 38 -5.32 14.25 -5.98
N GLU A 39 -5.71 15.40 -6.47
CA GLU A 39 -6.40 15.49 -7.75
C GLU A 39 -5.41 15.33 -8.90
N GLY A 40 -5.81 14.61 -9.93
CA GLY A 40 -4.98 14.39 -11.11
C GLY A 40 -5.80 14.24 -12.38
N ILE A 41 -5.16 14.48 -13.51
CA ILE A 41 -5.74 14.30 -14.84
C ILE A 41 -4.87 13.29 -15.58
N HIS A 42 -5.51 12.27 -16.14
CA HIS A 42 -4.88 11.31 -17.02
C HIS A 42 -5.81 10.88 -18.15
N LYS A 43 -5.32 10.04 -19.04
CA LYS A 43 -6.07 9.42 -20.13
C LYS A 43 -5.53 8.02 -20.39
N TYR A 44 -6.34 7.20 -21.01
CA TYR A 44 -5.94 5.86 -21.47
C TYR A 44 -6.15 5.77 -23.00
N PRO A 45 -5.16 6.19 -23.82
CA PRO A 45 -5.32 6.31 -25.27
C PRO A 45 -5.75 5.02 -25.97
N ALA A 46 -5.25 3.85 -25.53
CA ALA A 46 -5.61 2.55 -26.10
C ALA A 46 -7.11 2.22 -25.96
N ALA A 47 -7.83 2.83 -25.03
CA ALA A 47 -9.26 2.63 -24.88
C ALA A 47 -10.09 3.08 -26.07
N LEU A 48 -9.57 3.97 -26.93
CA LEU A 48 -10.22 4.41 -28.14
C LEU A 48 -10.04 3.45 -29.32
N GLU A 49 -8.99 2.64 -29.30
CA GLU A 49 -8.55 1.83 -30.45
C GLU A 49 -8.70 0.32 -30.22
N ASP A 50 -8.62 -0.13 -28.96
CA ASP A 50 -8.73 -1.55 -28.60
C ASP A 50 -10.19 -2.00 -28.64
N PRO A 51 -10.56 -2.95 -29.55
CA PRO A 51 -11.94 -3.43 -29.63
C PRO A 51 -12.46 -4.11 -28.38
N SER A 52 -11.58 -4.58 -27.49
CA SER A 52 -11.97 -5.14 -26.19
C SER A 52 -12.38 -4.09 -25.17
N LEU A 53 -12.03 -2.84 -25.42
CA LEU A 53 -12.33 -1.67 -24.58
C LEU A 53 -13.37 -0.75 -25.21
N ALA A 54 -13.26 -0.52 -26.52
CA ALA A 54 -14.23 0.24 -27.33
C ALA A 54 -15.27 -0.72 -27.91
N THR A 55 -16.09 -1.32 -27.07
CA THR A 55 -17.02 -2.36 -27.41
C THR A 55 -18.33 -1.86 -28.01
N GLY A 56 -18.70 -0.61 -27.76
CA GLY A 56 -19.97 -0.01 -28.22
C GLY A 56 -21.22 -0.52 -27.50
N ASP A 57 -21.06 -1.26 -26.40
CA ASP A 57 -22.13 -1.80 -25.57
C ASP A 57 -22.03 -1.31 -24.11
N GLU A 58 -22.68 -1.99 -23.17
CA GLU A 58 -22.66 -1.64 -21.73
C GLU A 58 -21.29 -1.78 -21.06
N TYR A 59 -20.35 -2.50 -21.68
CA TYR A 59 -18.97 -2.67 -21.20
C TYR A 59 -17.98 -1.69 -21.83
N ASP A 60 -18.45 -0.79 -22.71
CA ASP A 60 -17.60 0.19 -23.39
C ASP A 60 -16.93 1.14 -22.39
N VAL A 61 -15.61 1.20 -22.45
CA VAL A 61 -14.78 2.12 -21.67
C VAL A 61 -13.95 3.07 -22.52
N SER A 62 -14.34 3.24 -23.80
CA SER A 62 -13.62 4.11 -24.74
C SER A 62 -13.49 5.57 -24.26
N PHE A 63 -14.41 6.03 -23.42
CA PHE A 63 -14.33 7.37 -22.80
C PHE A 63 -13.06 7.61 -22.01
N LEU A 64 -12.40 6.54 -21.50
CA LEU A 64 -11.12 6.63 -20.78
C LEU A 64 -9.97 7.12 -21.68
N GLY A 65 -10.13 7.06 -23.01
CA GLY A 65 -9.15 7.56 -23.96
C GLY A 65 -9.00 9.08 -23.97
N TYR A 66 -9.97 9.81 -23.44
CA TYR A 66 -9.93 11.26 -23.31
C TYR A 66 -9.41 11.69 -21.95
N PRO A 67 -8.77 12.87 -21.84
CA PRO A 67 -8.35 13.40 -20.53
C PRO A 67 -9.53 13.49 -19.57
N HIS A 68 -9.37 12.91 -18.39
CA HIS A 68 -10.38 12.93 -17.34
C HIS A 68 -9.73 13.09 -15.97
N ARG A 69 -10.50 13.59 -15.01
CA ARG A 69 -10.02 13.98 -13.68
C ARG A 69 -10.53 13.02 -12.65
N HIS A 70 -9.64 12.63 -11.75
CA HIS A 70 -9.95 11.84 -10.54
C HIS A 70 -9.37 12.49 -9.29
N LYS A 71 -9.95 12.14 -8.16
CA LYS A 71 -9.29 12.28 -6.88
C LYS A 71 -8.57 10.95 -6.59
N PHE A 72 -7.25 10.94 -6.76
CA PHE A 72 -6.44 9.78 -6.46
C PHE A 72 -6.26 9.64 -4.95
N HIS A 73 -6.55 8.46 -4.44
CA HIS A 73 -6.34 8.07 -3.06
C HIS A 73 -5.10 7.20 -2.96
N PHE A 74 -4.18 7.61 -2.10
CA PHE A 74 -2.93 6.92 -1.86
C PHE A 74 -2.96 6.29 -0.48
N ARG A 75 -2.56 5.04 -0.39
CA ARG A 75 -2.22 4.37 0.86
C ARG A 75 -0.84 3.75 0.71
N VAL A 76 0.09 4.17 1.56
CA VAL A 76 1.47 3.70 1.55
C VAL A 76 1.78 3.06 2.89
N ALA A 77 2.19 1.79 2.87
CA ALA A 77 2.70 1.07 4.03
C ALA A 77 4.20 0.82 3.85
N ILE A 78 4.96 1.00 4.90
CA ILE A 78 6.41 0.75 4.92
C ILE A 78 6.75 -0.12 6.13
N SER A 79 7.61 -1.13 5.93
CA SER A 79 8.03 -2.01 7.00
C SER A 79 8.91 -1.26 8.01
N VAL A 80 8.73 -1.58 9.29
CA VAL A 80 9.52 -1.01 10.40
C VAL A 80 10.17 -2.12 11.22
N VAL A 81 11.31 -1.82 11.83
CA VAL A 81 12.15 -2.83 12.50
C VAL A 81 11.90 -2.93 14.00
N HIS A 82 11.24 -1.94 14.61
CA HIS A 82 10.87 -1.96 16.02
C HIS A 82 9.55 -1.23 16.28
N ASN A 83 9.05 -1.32 17.51
CA ASN A 83 7.72 -0.83 17.89
C ASN A 83 7.69 0.65 18.30
N ASP A 84 8.83 1.30 18.47
CA ASP A 84 8.91 2.65 19.01
C ASP A 84 9.33 3.66 17.93
N ARG A 85 8.38 3.94 17.01
CA ARG A 85 8.51 5.02 16.01
C ARG A 85 9.82 4.96 15.20
N ASP A 86 10.15 3.80 14.66
CA ASP A 86 11.26 3.64 13.73
C ASP A 86 11.14 4.64 12.56
N ILE A 87 9.92 4.79 12.06
CA ILE A 87 9.54 5.86 11.13
C ILE A 87 8.32 6.57 11.73
N GLU A 88 8.42 7.89 11.91
CA GLU A 88 7.31 8.68 12.43
C GLU A 88 6.31 8.93 11.30
N PHE A 89 5.06 8.45 11.44
CA PHE A 89 4.12 8.38 10.31
C PHE A 89 3.56 9.74 9.89
N ILE A 90 3.48 10.77 10.76
CA ILE A 90 3.04 12.11 10.35
C ILE A 90 4.11 12.78 9.48
N GLN A 91 5.38 12.63 9.85
CA GLN A 91 6.49 13.15 9.04
C GLN A 91 6.58 12.41 7.70
N PHE A 92 6.39 11.09 7.71
CA PHE A 92 6.37 10.27 6.51
C PHE A 92 5.23 10.67 5.57
N GLN A 93 4.02 10.87 6.09
CA GLN A 93 2.87 11.34 5.31
C GLN A 93 3.14 12.71 4.66
N ARG A 94 3.65 13.67 5.45
CA ARG A 94 3.98 15.02 4.94
C ARG A 94 5.06 14.97 3.87
N TRP A 95 6.06 14.12 4.05
CA TRP A 95 7.10 13.92 3.05
C TRP A 95 6.52 13.37 1.74
N LEU A 96 5.65 12.36 1.81
CA LEU A 96 4.98 11.79 0.64
C LEU A 96 4.10 12.85 -0.08
N GLU A 97 3.30 13.61 0.66
CA GLU A 97 2.48 14.68 0.09
C GLU A 97 3.32 15.73 -0.63
N ASN A 98 4.49 16.06 -0.10
CA ASN A 98 5.41 17.04 -0.68
C ASN A 98 6.09 16.56 -1.97
N LEU A 99 6.07 15.26 -2.27
CA LEU A 99 6.52 14.75 -3.58
C LEU A 99 5.60 15.20 -4.73
N TYR A 100 4.34 15.52 -4.42
CA TYR A 100 3.33 16.00 -5.35
C TYR A 100 3.04 17.49 -5.08
N LYS A 101 3.78 18.37 -5.75
CA LYS A 101 3.73 19.81 -5.49
C LYS A 101 2.55 20.52 -6.13
N ASP A 102 2.05 19.98 -7.24
CA ASP A 102 0.96 20.60 -7.99
C ASP A 102 -0.39 20.35 -7.31
N ASN A 103 -1.30 21.31 -7.40
CA ASN A 103 -2.66 21.16 -6.90
C ASN A 103 -3.43 20.09 -7.69
N VAL A 104 -3.19 20.02 -8.99
CA VAL A 104 -3.71 19.00 -9.91
C VAL A 104 -2.54 18.37 -10.65
N ILE A 105 -2.31 17.08 -10.42
CA ILE A 105 -1.19 16.35 -11.02
C ILE A 105 -1.49 16.06 -12.49
N GLN A 106 -0.57 16.40 -13.37
CA GLN A 106 -0.62 16.06 -14.79
C GLN A 106 0.05 14.70 -14.99
N LEU A 107 -0.75 13.65 -15.17
CA LEU A 107 -0.29 12.27 -15.22
C LEU A 107 -0.15 11.72 -16.64
N ASP A 108 -0.64 12.46 -17.64
CA ASP A 108 -0.67 12.06 -19.02
C ASP A 108 -1.37 10.69 -19.20
N TYR A 109 -0.64 9.64 -19.58
CA TYR A 109 -1.17 8.29 -19.75
C TYR A 109 -0.92 7.34 -18.56
N LYS A 110 -0.44 7.84 -17.42
CA LYS A 110 -0.07 6.99 -16.29
C LYS A 110 -1.27 6.32 -15.65
N SER A 111 -1.18 5.01 -15.53
CA SER A 111 -2.10 4.18 -14.73
C SER A 111 -1.76 4.26 -13.24
N CYS A 112 -2.64 3.76 -12.38
CA CYS A 112 -2.36 3.62 -10.95
C CYS A 112 -1.11 2.76 -10.68
N GLU A 113 -0.88 1.72 -11.48
CA GLU A 113 0.30 0.86 -11.41
C GLU A 113 1.59 1.62 -11.72
N MET A 114 1.59 2.40 -12.79
CA MET A 114 2.75 3.23 -13.17
C MET A 114 3.04 4.30 -12.13
N MET A 115 2.00 4.91 -11.57
CA MET A 115 2.12 5.87 -10.48
C MET A 115 2.72 5.24 -9.22
N SER A 116 2.34 3.98 -8.93
CA SER A 116 2.90 3.22 -7.80
C SER A 116 4.38 2.95 -7.99
N ASP A 117 4.81 2.53 -9.18
CA ASP A 117 6.22 2.29 -9.49
C ASP A 117 7.05 3.57 -9.35
N ASP A 118 6.59 4.69 -9.88
CA ASP A 118 7.26 5.99 -9.75
C ASP A 118 7.40 6.41 -8.27
N LEU A 119 6.34 6.22 -7.48
CA LEU A 119 6.35 6.55 -6.06
C LEU A 119 7.27 5.60 -5.27
N PHE A 120 7.27 4.31 -5.61
CA PHE A 120 8.15 3.33 -5.01
C PHE A 120 9.63 3.72 -5.16
N GLU A 121 10.07 4.12 -6.35
CA GLU A 121 11.45 4.54 -6.60
C GLU A 121 11.89 5.65 -5.64
N GLN A 122 11.05 6.67 -5.47
CA GLN A 122 11.35 7.78 -4.56
C GLN A 122 11.40 7.34 -3.08
N ILE A 123 10.49 6.44 -2.67
CA ILE A 123 10.48 5.91 -1.30
C ILE A 123 11.71 5.03 -1.07
N ALA A 124 12.04 4.14 -2.01
CA ALA A 124 13.17 3.23 -1.89
C ALA A 124 14.52 3.97 -1.80
N ASP A 125 14.66 5.08 -2.51
CA ASP A 125 15.86 5.93 -2.43
C ASP A 125 16.02 6.58 -1.04
N SER A 126 14.93 6.98 -0.43
CA SER A 126 14.94 7.64 0.89
C SER A 126 14.92 6.67 2.07
N TYR A 127 14.35 5.49 1.87
CA TYR A 127 14.20 4.42 2.87
C TYR A 127 14.68 3.07 2.32
N PRO A 128 15.99 2.91 2.08
CA PRO A 128 16.53 1.72 1.46
C PRO A 128 16.32 0.46 2.30
N GLY A 129 16.10 -0.68 1.62
CA GLY A 129 15.99 -2.00 2.26
C GLY A 129 14.67 -2.25 3.00
N ARG A 130 13.65 -1.44 2.79
CA ARG A 130 12.32 -1.61 3.38
C ARG A 130 11.37 -2.29 2.40
N ASP A 131 10.49 -3.15 2.92
CA ASP A 131 9.33 -3.58 2.15
C ASP A 131 8.30 -2.46 2.12
N ILE A 132 7.70 -2.25 0.97
CA ILE A 132 6.77 -1.15 0.73
C ILE A 132 5.53 -1.72 0.05
N LYS A 133 4.34 -1.27 0.49
CA LYS A 133 3.07 -1.53 -0.19
C LYS A 133 2.48 -0.20 -0.60
N ILE A 134 2.08 -0.08 -1.84
CA ILE A 134 1.44 1.12 -2.37
C ILE A 134 0.10 0.72 -2.98
N GLU A 135 -0.95 1.35 -2.49
CA GLU A 135 -2.29 1.29 -3.05
C GLU A 135 -2.65 2.68 -3.58
N ILE A 136 -2.99 2.75 -4.85
CA ILE A 136 -3.48 3.97 -5.50
C ILE A 136 -4.81 3.65 -6.15
N SER A 137 -5.82 4.42 -5.82
CA SER A 137 -7.16 4.25 -6.39
C SER A 137 -7.69 5.55 -6.99
N GLU A 138 -8.56 5.38 -7.98
CA GLU A 138 -9.35 6.45 -8.59
C GLU A 138 -10.63 6.60 -7.77
N ASP A 139 -10.82 7.78 -7.20
CA ASP A 139 -12.00 8.15 -6.40
C ASP A 139 -12.30 7.21 -5.21
N GLY A 140 -11.34 6.37 -4.82
CA GLY A 140 -11.50 5.39 -3.77
C GLY A 140 -12.33 4.15 -4.15
N GLU A 141 -12.67 3.98 -5.43
CA GLU A 141 -13.56 2.93 -5.90
C GLU A 141 -12.81 1.73 -6.52
N ASN A 142 -11.77 2.01 -7.29
CA ASN A 142 -10.94 1.00 -7.94
C ASN A 142 -9.52 1.52 -8.13
N GLY A 143 -8.56 0.62 -8.23
CA GLY A 143 -7.15 1.00 -8.33
C GLY A 143 -6.22 -0.20 -8.33
N ALA A 144 -4.95 0.07 -8.02
CA ALA A 144 -3.89 -0.92 -7.96
C ALA A 144 -3.30 -1.03 -6.55
N LEU A 145 -2.92 -2.24 -6.16
CA LEU A 145 -2.15 -2.54 -4.95
C LEU A 145 -0.90 -3.30 -5.36
N ILE A 146 0.27 -2.73 -5.08
CA ILE A 146 1.56 -3.36 -5.40
C ILE A 146 2.39 -3.48 -4.12
N GLU A 147 2.98 -4.66 -3.94
CA GLU A 147 3.91 -4.96 -2.85
C GLU A 147 5.34 -5.10 -3.40
N TYR A 148 6.23 -4.25 -2.92
CA TYR A 148 7.66 -4.24 -3.26
C TYR A 148 8.43 -4.83 -2.08
N VAL A 149 9.03 -6.01 -2.30
CA VAL A 149 9.73 -6.78 -1.28
C VAL A 149 11.23 -6.56 -1.42
N ALA A 150 11.88 -6.14 -0.33
CA ALA A 150 13.33 -6.01 -0.28
C ALA A 150 14.00 -7.39 -0.43
N GLN A 151 15.08 -7.44 -1.19
CA GLN A 151 15.88 -8.66 -1.40
C GLN A 151 17.02 -8.77 -0.38
#